data_aa77f7e3366b04f5997340e761daf346
#
_entry.id   aa77f7e3366b04f5997340e761daf346
#
_cell.length_a   1.000
_cell.length_b   1.000
_cell.length_c   1.000
_cell.angle_alpha   90.00
_cell.angle_beta   90.00
_cell.angle_gamma   90.00
#
_symmetry.space_group_name_H-M   'P 1'
#
loop_
_entity.id
_entity.type
_entity.pdbx_description
1 polymer ?
#
loop_
_entity_poly.entity_id
_entity_poly.type
_entity_poly.pdbx_seq_one_letter_code
_entity_poly.pdbx_strand_id
1 'polypeptide(L)'
;METLKSKKRVCKKRKILGPEGTPNRGMAERQLWVCACVVAGLCVSYANADSLCRSTCGAEEVDYPWAIDDGCGAPQLRNMMSCDQTDAELDLMFHTISGSYKVQSMDYRKQQLTVFDPNMSTCNTLQPQPSKEFKMEKVQSVVISPSPDTLFILLNCSIDSPVLHRYSSLCTNFSSTSCQQLYSCPAFNIFVMNGTTPPPCCATDYTTLNLLSLEVLDCSHYTTIYNADSLNTNNALDWPYGIHLSYSLPDSICPECQRSGGTCGFSTDTERPLCLCNGGMNSTRDCVLAGSSSAANSIKAANVQLLSLFLMIAGISSLRVMDCFSNSV
;
A
#
# COMPACT_ATOMS: atom_id res chain seq x y z
N MET A 1 -38.01 3.10 3.63
CA MET A 1 -39.04 2.53 2.72
C MET A 1 -39.07 3.42 1.48
N GLU A 2 -38.16 3.16 0.54
CA GLU A 2 -38.27 3.66 -0.84
C GLU A 2 -37.35 2.83 -1.72
N THR A 3 -37.96 2.19 -2.66
CA THR A 3 -37.43 1.14 -3.54
C THR A 3 -36.80 1.75 -4.78
N LEU A 4 -35.52 1.51 -5.02
CA LEU A 4 -34.84 1.85 -6.28
C LEU A 4 -35.19 0.81 -7.35
N LYS A 5 -35.99 1.21 -8.33
CA LYS A 5 -36.35 0.45 -9.52
C LYS A 5 -35.21 0.42 -10.54
N SER A 6 -34.69 -0.77 -10.78
CA SER A 6 -33.82 -1.11 -11.92
C SER A 6 -34.55 -0.89 -13.25
N LYS A 7 -34.05 -0.01 -14.12
CA LYS A 7 -34.54 0.16 -15.50
C LYS A 7 -33.83 -0.84 -16.43
N LYS A 8 -34.54 -1.92 -16.77
CA LYS A 8 -34.22 -2.78 -17.93
C LYS A 8 -34.49 -2.01 -19.23
N ARG A 9 -33.48 -1.78 -20.06
CA ARG A 9 -33.68 -1.32 -21.45
C ARG A 9 -34.03 -2.50 -22.31
N VAL A 10 -35.25 -2.46 -22.83
CA VAL A 10 -35.77 -3.39 -23.83
C VAL A 10 -35.35 -2.88 -25.22
N CYS A 11 -34.50 -3.65 -25.92
CA CYS A 11 -34.22 -3.41 -27.33
C CYS A 11 -35.38 -3.88 -28.19
N LYS A 12 -36.13 -2.95 -28.78
CA LYS A 12 -37.25 -3.17 -29.68
C LYS A 12 -36.71 -3.47 -31.09
N LYS A 13 -36.83 -4.72 -31.55
CA LYS A 13 -36.55 -5.11 -32.94
C LYS A 13 -37.55 -4.44 -33.89
N ARG A 14 -37.06 -3.54 -34.76
CA ARG A 14 -37.83 -3.08 -35.93
C ARG A 14 -37.60 -4.07 -37.07
N LYS A 15 -38.71 -4.66 -37.52
CA LYS A 15 -38.81 -5.45 -38.75
C LYS A 15 -38.95 -4.46 -39.91
N ILE A 16 -38.00 -4.41 -40.80
CA ILE A 16 -38.09 -3.69 -42.07
C ILE A 16 -38.22 -4.75 -43.16
N LEU A 17 -39.38 -4.76 -43.82
CA LEU A 17 -39.57 -5.45 -45.08
C LEU A 17 -38.92 -4.61 -46.18
N GLY A 18 -38.08 -5.20 -46.98
CA GLY A 18 -37.55 -4.55 -48.18
C GLY A 18 -37.53 -5.54 -49.35
N PRO A 19 -37.53 -5.10 -50.59
CA PRO A 19 -37.77 -5.93 -51.74
C PRO A 19 -36.54 -6.66 -52.26
N GLU A 20 -36.83 -7.66 -53.07
CA GLU A 20 -35.96 -8.63 -53.69
C GLU A 20 -34.77 -8.06 -54.48
N GLY A 21 -33.70 -8.81 -54.45
CA GLY A 21 -32.75 -8.91 -55.56
C GLY A 21 -31.40 -8.17 -55.42
N THR A 22 -30.42 -8.85 -54.79
CA THR A 22 -29.03 -8.90 -55.33
C THR A 22 -28.23 -9.97 -54.58
N PRO A 23 -27.38 -10.74 -55.24
CA PRO A 23 -26.58 -11.79 -54.61
C PRO A 23 -25.32 -11.27 -53.97
N ASN A 24 -24.90 -11.93 -52.86
CA ASN A 24 -23.55 -11.93 -52.34
C ASN A 24 -23.09 -10.78 -51.41
N ARG A 25 -23.87 -10.31 -50.45
CA ARG A 25 -23.33 -9.54 -49.31
C ARG A 25 -23.02 -10.37 -48.04
N GLY A 26 -23.47 -11.59 -47.96
CA GLY A 26 -23.39 -12.41 -46.75
C GLY A 26 -21.97 -12.97 -46.43
N MET A 27 -21.07 -13.05 -47.42
CA MET A 27 -19.75 -13.61 -47.21
C MET A 27 -18.71 -12.57 -46.75
N ALA A 28 -18.85 -11.34 -47.19
CA ALA A 28 -17.95 -10.25 -46.78
C ALA A 28 -18.20 -9.82 -45.32
N GLU A 29 -19.46 -9.78 -44.90
CA GLU A 29 -19.81 -9.48 -43.54
C GLU A 29 -19.37 -10.57 -42.55
N ARG A 30 -19.48 -11.84 -42.91
CA ARG A 30 -19.02 -12.96 -42.08
C ARG A 30 -17.49 -12.95 -41.92
N GLN A 31 -16.74 -12.57 -42.94
CA GLN A 31 -15.27 -12.46 -42.85
C GLN A 31 -14.84 -11.28 -41.99
N LEU A 32 -15.55 -10.15 -42.05
CA LEU A 32 -15.30 -9.00 -41.16
C LEU A 32 -15.53 -9.32 -39.69
N TRP A 33 -16.57 -10.07 -39.36
CA TRP A 33 -16.86 -10.49 -37.99
C TRP A 33 -15.83 -11.50 -37.45
N VAL A 34 -15.35 -12.41 -38.27
CA VAL A 34 -14.31 -13.37 -37.88
C VAL A 34 -12.97 -12.65 -37.67
N CYS A 35 -12.60 -11.69 -38.53
CA CYS A 35 -11.43 -10.87 -38.30
C CYS A 35 -11.53 -9.98 -37.07
N ALA A 36 -12.69 -9.40 -36.80
CA ALA A 36 -12.90 -8.60 -35.59
C ALA A 36 -12.81 -9.43 -34.30
N CYS A 37 -13.31 -10.68 -34.32
CA CYS A 37 -13.21 -11.59 -33.19
C CYS A 37 -11.77 -12.09 -32.96
N VAL A 38 -10.99 -12.30 -34.01
CA VAL A 38 -9.59 -12.70 -33.90
C VAL A 38 -8.74 -11.55 -33.39
N VAL A 39 -8.97 -10.32 -33.84
CA VAL A 39 -8.28 -9.12 -33.33
C VAL A 39 -8.69 -8.84 -31.88
N ALA A 40 -9.96 -8.98 -31.51
CA ALA A 40 -10.43 -8.86 -30.14
C ALA A 40 -9.86 -9.96 -29.24
N GLY A 41 -9.76 -11.20 -29.73
CA GLY A 41 -9.13 -12.31 -29.00
C GLY A 41 -7.62 -12.11 -28.78
N LEU A 42 -6.92 -11.43 -29.70
CA LEU A 42 -5.51 -11.08 -29.54
C LEU A 42 -5.29 -9.90 -28.57
N CYS A 43 -6.27 -9.00 -28.42
CA CYS A 43 -6.20 -7.89 -27.44
C CYS A 43 -6.44 -8.34 -25.99
N VAL A 44 -7.05 -9.49 -25.75
CA VAL A 44 -7.37 -9.98 -24.39
C VAL A 44 -6.17 -10.73 -23.76
N SER A 45 -5.14 -11.05 -24.52
CA SER A 45 -3.94 -11.77 -24.02
C SER A 45 -2.82 -10.88 -23.46
N TYR A 46 -3.05 -9.56 -23.30
CA TYR A 46 -2.10 -8.64 -22.68
C TYR A 46 -2.59 -8.18 -21.30
N ALA A 47 -3.01 -9.10 -20.48
CA ALA A 47 -3.25 -8.77 -19.09
C ALA A 47 -2.79 -9.92 -18.21
N ASN A 48 -1.92 -9.60 -17.33
CA ASN A 48 -1.33 -10.33 -16.21
C ASN A 48 0.07 -10.85 -16.49
N ALA A 49 1.05 -9.93 -16.54
CA ALA A 49 2.29 -10.20 -15.87
C ALA A 49 1.92 -10.15 -14.38
N ASP A 50 1.78 -11.30 -13.72
CA ASP A 50 1.72 -11.35 -12.28
C ASP A 50 2.93 -10.57 -11.77
N SER A 51 2.68 -9.44 -11.12
CA SER A 51 3.76 -8.68 -10.48
C SER A 51 4.38 -9.62 -9.46
N LEU A 52 5.69 -9.82 -9.55
CA LEU A 52 6.44 -10.70 -8.63
C LEU A 52 6.24 -10.32 -7.16
N CYS A 53 5.84 -9.07 -6.90
CA CYS A 53 5.56 -8.51 -5.59
C CYS A 53 4.20 -7.80 -5.62
N ARG A 54 3.42 -7.93 -4.57
CA ARG A 54 2.18 -7.16 -4.42
C ARG A 54 2.51 -5.69 -4.21
N SER A 55 1.85 -4.83 -4.97
CA SER A 55 2.00 -3.37 -4.91
C SER A 55 0.81 -2.67 -4.24
N THR A 56 -0.16 -3.40 -3.71
CA THR A 56 -1.35 -2.82 -3.08
C THR A 56 -1.83 -3.67 -1.90
N CYS A 57 -2.39 -3.00 -0.89
CA CYS A 57 -3.13 -3.62 0.19
C CYS A 57 -4.41 -2.81 0.44
N GLY A 58 -5.54 -3.34 0.00
CA GLY A 58 -6.80 -2.58 0.02
C GLY A 58 -6.70 -1.33 -0.85
N ALA A 59 -6.85 -0.16 -0.23
CA ALA A 59 -6.73 1.14 -0.90
C ALA A 59 -5.29 1.70 -0.88
N GLU A 60 -4.39 1.11 -0.11
CA GLU A 60 -3.02 1.60 0.07
C GLU A 60 -2.08 1.04 -1.01
N GLU A 61 -1.30 1.93 -1.64
CA GLU A 61 -0.21 1.54 -2.55
C GLU A 61 1.05 1.24 -1.74
N VAL A 62 1.71 0.12 -2.08
CA VAL A 62 2.94 -0.32 -1.41
C VAL A 62 4.06 -0.39 -2.44
N ASP A 63 4.93 0.61 -2.39
CA ASP A 63 6.09 0.74 -3.26
C ASP A 63 7.40 0.56 -2.49
N TYR A 64 8.49 0.34 -3.25
CA TYR A 64 9.83 0.33 -2.67
C TYR A 64 10.08 1.60 -1.84
N PRO A 65 10.66 1.50 -0.64
CA PRO A 65 11.39 0.35 -0.09
C PRO A 65 10.54 -0.68 0.65
N TRP A 66 9.26 -0.43 0.82
CA TRP A 66 8.35 -1.30 1.54
C TRP A 66 7.88 -2.48 0.67
N ALA A 67 7.47 -3.54 1.32
CA ALA A 67 6.84 -4.68 0.66
C ALA A 67 6.01 -5.50 1.65
N ILE A 68 5.03 -6.21 1.11
CA ILE A 68 4.16 -7.13 1.85
C ILE A 68 4.70 -8.57 1.73
N ASP A 69 5.26 -8.90 0.56
CA ASP A 69 5.74 -10.25 0.26
C ASP A 69 7.22 -10.39 0.59
N ASP A 70 7.60 -11.55 1.13
CA ASP A 70 8.99 -11.87 1.44
C ASP A 70 9.86 -11.92 0.17
N GLY A 71 11.07 -11.42 0.25
CA GLY A 71 11.96 -11.28 -0.90
C GLY A 71 11.71 -10.03 -1.74
N CYS A 72 10.67 -9.26 -1.43
CA CYS A 72 10.33 -7.98 -2.08
C CYS A 72 10.78 -6.79 -1.21
N GLY A 73 10.96 -5.63 -1.85
CA GLY A 73 11.37 -4.41 -1.15
C GLY A 73 12.83 -4.40 -0.69
N ALA A 74 13.10 -3.63 0.36
CA ALA A 74 14.42 -3.53 0.97
C ALA A 74 14.61 -4.58 2.07
N PRO A 75 15.74 -5.31 2.13
CA PRO A 75 15.95 -6.35 3.14
C PRO A 75 15.92 -5.82 4.58
N GLN A 76 16.31 -4.56 4.79
CA GLN A 76 16.28 -3.92 6.10
C GLN A 76 14.87 -3.72 6.65
N LEU A 77 13.86 -3.73 5.78
CA LEU A 77 12.43 -3.58 6.12
C LEU A 77 11.65 -4.90 6.03
N ARG A 78 12.38 -6.03 5.92
CA ARG A 78 11.80 -7.37 5.84
C ARG A 78 10.86 -7.62 7.01
N ASN A 79 9.67 -8.15 6.73
CA ASN A 79 8.65 -8.50 7.73
C ASN A 79 8.13 -7.33 8.57
N MET A 80 8.39 -6.08 8.18
CA MET A 80 7.84 -4.93 8.89
C MET A 80 6.43 -4.57 8.44
N MET A 81 5.96 -5.09 7.30
CA MET A 81 4.59 -4.88 6.83
C MET A 81 3.88 -6.19 6.50
N SER A 82 2.59 -6.21 6.74
CA SER A 82 1.66 -7.23 6.26
C SER A 82 0.38 -6.58 5.72
N CYS A 83 -0.38 -7.36 4.96
CA CYS A 83 -1.70 -6.97 4.49
C CYS A 83 -2.70 -7.92 5.12
N ASP A 84 -3.38 -7.46 6.15
CA ASP A 84 -4.25 -8.27 6.98
C ASP A 84 -5.71 -7.96 6.68
N GLN A 85 -6.54 -8.99 6.71
CA GLN A 85 -7.98 -8.81 6.58
C GLN A 85 -8.56 -8.51 7.95
N THR A 86 -9.05 -7.28 8.13
CA THR A 86 -9.76 -6.84 9.33
C THR A 86 -11.22 -6.59 8.97
N ASP A 87 -12.16 -7.28 9.64
CA ASP A 87 -13.59 -7.21 9.37
C ASP A 87 -13.95 -7.42 7.88
N ALA A 88 -14.14 -6.37 7.11
CA ALA A 88 -14.53 -6.41 5.70
C ALA A 88 -13.49 -5.78 4.75
N GLU A 89 -12.41 -5.23 5.28
CA GLU A 89 -11.39 -4.49 4.52
C GLU A 89 -10.00 -5.12 4.67
N LEU A 90 -9.12 -4.81 3.72
CA LEU A 90 -7.71 -5.16 3.80
C LEU A 90 -6.96 -3.95 4.36
N ASP A 91 -6.30 -4.13 5.47
CA ASP A 91 -5.52 -3.12 6.16
C ASP A 91 -4.03 -3.38 6.04
N LEU A 92 -3.28 -2.35 5.68
CA LEU A 92 -1.82 -2.39 5.72
C LEU A 92 -1.36 -2.20 7.16
N MET A 93 -0.63 -3.19 7.67
CA MET A 93 -0.16 -3.21 9.05
C MET A 93 1.35 -3.05 9.11
N PHE A 94 1.82 -2.22 10.04
CA PHE A 94 3.23 -2.05 10.39
C PHE A 94 3.54 -2.77 11.69
N HIS A 95 4.61 -3.58 11.71
CA HIS A 95 4.95 -4.45 12.83
C HIS A 95 6.18 -3.96 13.59
N THR A 96 6.07 -3.98 14.91
CA THR A 96 7.17 -3.72 15.83
C THR A 96 7.17 -4.74 16.97
N ILE A 97 8.14 -4.66 17.86
CA ILE A 97 8.19 -5.50 19.07
C ILE A 97 7.01 -5.23 20.03
N SER A 98 6.41 -4.04 19.97
CA SER A 98 5.28 -3.70 20.84
C SER A 98 3.92 -4.08 20.26
N GLY A 99 3.83 -4.34 18.96
CA GLY A 99 2.57 -4.74 18.33
C GLY A 99 2.51 -4.47 16.84
N SER A 100 1.29 -4.55 16.32
CA SER A 100 0.95 -4.27 14.93
C SER A 100 0.08 -3.01 14.87
N TYR A 101 0.40 -2.12 13.97
CA TYR A 101 -0.18 -0.78 13.87
C TYR A 101 -0.72 -0.54 12.47
N LYS A 102 -1.97 -0.08 12.37
CA LYS A 102 -2.55 0.25 11.07
C LYS A 102 -1.81 1.44 10.45
N VAL A 103 -1.38 1.28 9.20
CA VAL A 103 -0.83 2.38 8.41
C VAL A 103 -1.99 3.30 8.00
N GLN A 104 -1.89 4.58 8.32
CA GLN A 104 -2.88 5.60 7.96
C GLN A 104 -2.53 6.32 6.66
N SER A 105 -1.23 6.49 6.41
CA SER A 105 -0.74 7.13 5.18
C SER A 105 0.73 6.83 4.95
N MET A 106 1.17 6.89 3.68
CA MET A 106 2.55 6.77 3.26
C MET A 106 2.93 7.93 2.33
N ASP A 107 4.06 8.59 2.62
CA ASP A 107 4.65 9.61 1.75
C ASP A 107 6.05 9.16 1.31
N TYR A 108 6.13 8.54 0.16
CA TYR A 108 7.38 8.03 -0.40
C TYR A 108 8.38 9.12 -0.76
N ARG A 109 7.91 10.35 -1.07
CA ARG A 109 8.78 11.47 -1.41
C ARG A 109 9.49 12.03 -0.19
N LYS A 110 8.79 12.10 0.93
CA LYS A 110 9.35 12.55 2.20
C LYS A 110 9.99 11.42 3.00
N GLN A 111 9.83 10.17 2.55
CA GLN A 111 10.27 8.98 3.28
C GLN A 111 9.61 8.90 4.67
N GLN A 112 8.29 9.04 4.69
CA GLN A 112 7.50 9.09 5.91
C GLN A 112 6.30 8.16 5.81
N LEU A 113 5.88 7.63 6.97
CA LEU A 113 4.60 6.95 7.11
C LEU A 113 3.98 7.33 8.45
N THR A 114 2.65 7.31 8.50
CA THR A 114 1.89 7.54 9.73
C THR A 114 1.18 6.26 10.12
N VAL A 115 1.35 5.86 11.37
CA VAL A 115 0.69 4.68 11.92
C VAL A 115 -0.20 5.06 13.10
N PHE A 116 -1.26 4.30 13.32
CA PHE A 116 -2.16 4.45 14.45
C PHE A 116 -1.96 3.32 15.45
N ASP A 117 -1.72 3.67 16.70
CA ASP A 117 -1.64 2.70 17.79
C ASP A 117 -3.04 2.49 18.39
N PRO A 118 -3.61 1.29 18.27
CA PRO A 118 -4.93 1.01 18.84
C PRO A 118 -4.99 1.08 20.38
N ASN A 119 -3.84 1.06 21.05
CA ASN A 119 -3.76 1.18 22.50
C ASN A 119 -3.66 2.62 23.01
N MET A 120 -3.39 3.58 22.13
CA MET A 120 -3.36 4.99 22.52
C MET A 120 -4.77 5.55 22.65
N SER A 121 -4.95 6.43 23.61
CA SER A 121 -6.19 7.19 23.78
C SER A 121 -6.18 8.43 22.90
N THR A 122 -7.37 8.87 22.45
CA THR A 122 -7.55 10.11 21.69
C THR A 122 -8.54 11.01 22.42
N CYS A 123 -8.71 12.24 21.95
CA CYS A 123 -9.69 13.17 22.57
C CYS A 123 -11.10 12.58 22.65
N ASN A 124 -11.48 11.71 21.73
CA ASN A 124 -12.82 11.09 21.66
C ASN A 124 -12.90 9.70 22.28
N THR A 125 -11.77 9.01 22.43
CA THR A 125 -11.77 7.60 22.84
C THR A 125 -10.73 7.37 23.92
N LEU A 126 -11.19 6.93 25.09
CA LEU A 126 -10.31 6.44 26.15
C LEU A 126 -10.10 4.94 25.95
N GLN A 127 -8.88 4.54 25.72
CA GLN A 127 -8.52 3.12 25.67
C GLN A 127 -8.32 2.57 27.09
N PRO A 128 -8.49 1.25 27.29
CA PRO A 128 -8.06 0.60 28.53
C PRO A 128 -6.57 0.89 28.80
N GLN A 129 -6.18 0.82 30.08
CA GLN A 129 -4.78 1.02 30.44
C GLN A 129 -3.87 0.08 29.62
N PRO A 130 -2.97 0.60 28.77
CA PRO A 130 -2.13 -0.24 27.96
C PRO A 130 -1.07 -0.95 28.81
N SER A 131 -0.75 -2.18 28.43
CA SER A 131 0.33 -2.94 29.07
C SER A 131 1.72 -2.42 28.71
N LYS A 132 1.82 -1.73 27.59
CA LYS A 132 3.06 -1.13 27.06
C LYS A 132 2.73 -0.04 26.05
N GLU A 133 3.63 0.92 25.94
CA GLU A 133 3.63 1.95 24.91
C GLU A 133 4.27 1.43 23.60
N PHE A 134 4.20 2.25 22.54
CA PHE A 134 4.88 1.98 21.26
C PHE A 134 6.39 1.82 21.45
N LYS A 135 6.94 0.70 20.97
CA LYS A 135 8.36 0.40 20.99
C LYS A 135 8.79 -0.30 19.70
N MET A 136 9.98 0.07 19.23
CA MET A 136 10.65 -0.54 18.08
C MET A 136 11.86 -1.34 18.55
N GLU A 137 12.24 -2.36 17.77
CA GLU A 137 13.50 -3.04 17.98
C GLU A 137 14.68 -2.13 17.63
N LYS A 138 15.83 -2.39 18.26
CA LYS A 138 17.05 -1.60 17.97
C LYS A 138 17.47 -1.68 16.51
N VAL A 139 17.26 -2.83 15.87
CA VAL A 139 17.57 -3.03 14.45
C VAL A 139 16.65 -2.20 13.57
N GLN A 140 15.35 -2.15 13.88
CA GLN A 140 14.39 -1.30 13.20
C GLN A 140 14.74 0.18 13.34
N SER A 141 15.14 0.60 14.55
CA SER A 141 15.47 2.00 14.86
C SER A 141 16.71 2.55 14.14
N VAL A 142 17.47 1.68 13.45
CA VAL A 142 18.59 2.12 12.61
C VAL A 142 18.11 2.74 11.30
N VAL A 143 17.02 2.22 10.76
CA VAL A 143 16.50 2.60 9.44
C VAL A 143 15.19 3.37 9.49
N ILE A 144 14.44 3.26 10.59
CA ILE A 144 13.16 3.95 10.79
C ILE A 144 13.05 4.44 12.23
N SER A 145 12.53 5.63 12.44
CA SER A 145 12.30 6.20 13.77
C SER A 145 11.11 7.15 13.76
N PRO A 146 10.43 7.35 14.91
CA PRO A 146 9.47 8.43 15.03
C PRO A 146 10.12 9.76 14.66
N SER A 147 9.40 10.55 13.86
CA SER A 147 9.83 11.87 13.43
C SER A 147 9.95 12.81 14.63
N PRO A 148 10.86 13.79 14.60
CA PRO A 148 11.05 14.73 15.71
C PRO A 148 9.80 15.55 16.07
N ASP A 149 8.86 15.69 15.11
CA ASP A 149 7.59 16.37 15.29
C ASP A 149 6.49 15.49 15.92
N THR A 150 6.83 14.23 16.26
CA THR A 150 5.93 13.31 16.97
C THR A 150 6.17 13.41 18.47
N LEU A 151 5.11 13.78 19.20
CA LEU A 151 5.13 13.81 20.67
C LEU A 151 4.34 12.64 21.24
N PHE A 152 4.93 12.01 22.24
CA PHE A 152 4.29 11.03 23.12
C PHE A 152 3.87 11.72 24.40
N ILE A 153 2.59 11.73 24.69
CA ILE A 153 2.03 12.42 25.84
C ILE A 153 1.50 11.37 26.80
N LEU A 154 2.20 11.21 27.91
CA LEU A 154 1.83 10.32 28.99
C LEU A 154 0.82 11.03 29.90
N LEU A 155 -0.28 10.36 30.21
CA LEU A 155 -1.45 10.94 30.87
C LEU A 155 -1.77 10.25 32.17
N ASN A 156 -2.45 11.00 33.06
CA ASN A 156 -2.88 10.52 34.37
C ASN A 156 -1.71 9.90 35.14
N CYS A 157 -0.61 10.66 35.25
CA CYS A 157 0.56 10.27 36.01
C CYS A 157 0.33 10.50 37.49
N SER A 158 0.96 9.67 38.34
CA SER A 158 0.88 9.83 39.78
C SER A 158 1.57 11.12 40.23
N ILE A 159 0.90 11.91 41.07
CA ILE A 159 1.47 13.12 41.65
C ILE A 159 2.63 12.80 42.60
N ASP A 160 2.63 11.60 43.15
CA ASP A 160 3.63 11.13 44.11
C ASP A 160 4.80 10.39 43.39
N SER A 161 4.82 10.31 42.06
CA SER A 161 5.87 9.64 41.34
C SER A 161 7.22 10.32 41.55
N PRO A 162 8.19 9.69 42.27
CA PRO A 162 9.49 10.29 42.52
C PRO A 162 10.29 10.43 41.26
N VAL A 163 10.02 9.59 40.26
CA VAL A 163 10.69 9.62 38.94
C VAL A 163 10.19 10.81 38.13
N LEU A 164 8.88 11.04 38.10
CA LEU A 164 8.30 12.20 37.41
C LEU A 164 8.85 13.52 37.98
N HIS A 165 8.91 13.65 39.31
CA HIS A 165 9.48 14.82 39.98
C HIS A 165 10.97 15.03 39.66
N ARG A 166 11.74 13.94 39.67
CA ARG A 166 13.19 14.00 39.43
C ARG A 166 13.56 14.31 37.98
N TYR A 167 12.75 13.81 37.04
CA TYR A 167 13.02 13.90 35.61
C TYR A 167 12.02 14.78 34.85
N SER A 168 11.31 15.64 35.56
CA SER A 168 10.31 16.56 34.96
C SER A 168 10.93 17.46 33.86
N SER A 169 12.24 17.73 33.89
CA SER A 169 12.96 18.46 32.85
C SER A 169 13.06 17.72 31.51
N LEU A 170 12.85 16.41 31.52
CA LEU A 170 12.81 15.58 30.30
C LEU A 170 11.42 15.57 29.65
N CYS A 171 10.39 15.95 30.39
CA CYS A 171 9.10 16.30 29.79
C CYS A 171 9.29 17.62 29.06
N THR A 172 9.15 17.60 27.73
CA THR A 172 9.25 18.84 26.95
C THR A 172 8.35 19.91 27.54
N ASN A 173 8.66 21.19 27.36
CA ASN A 173 7.81 22.33 27.77
C ASN A 173 6.48 22.37 26.97
N PHE A 174 5.90 21.25 26.73
CA PHE A 174 4.51 21.13 26.37
C PHE A 174 3.75 21.78 27.52
N SER A 175 3.37 23.02 27.31
CA SER A 175 2.94 23.91 28.37
C SER A 175 1.85 23.23 29.21
N SER A 176 1.78 23.55 30.47
CA SER A 176 0.66 23.18 31.35
C SER A 176 -0.70 23.41 30.69
N THR A 177 -0.78 24.35 29.76
CA THR A 177 -1.92 24.64 28.90
C THR A 177 -2.29 23.50 27.97
N SER A 178 -1.32 22.80 27.35
CA SER A 178 -1.61 21.69 26.42
C SER A 178 -2.09 20.43 27.14
N CYS A 179 -1.56 20.13 28.34
CA CYS A 179 -2.10 19.07 29.20
C CYS A 179 -3.54 19.40 29.65
N GLN A 180 -3.81 20.64 30.02
CA GLN A 180 -5.16 21.09 30.41
C GLN A 180 -6.16 20.96 29.26
N GLN A 181 -5.73 21.22 28.04
CA GLN A 181 -6.58 21.06 26.86
C GLN A 181 -6.94 19.60 26.61
N LEU A 182 -5.97 18.68 26.74
CA LEU A 182 -6.25 17.24 26.65
C LEU A 182 -7.25 16.81 27.73
N TYR A 183 -7.09 17.27 28.98
CA TYR A 183 -8.03 16.92 30.04
C TYR A 183 -9.41 17.57 29.89
N SER A 184 -9.59 18.54 29.00
CA SER A 184 -10.89 19.03 28.59
C SER A 184 -11.60 18.17 27.55
N CYS A 185 -10.88 17.20 26.96
CA CYS A 185 -11.44 16.25 26.00
C CYS A 185 -12.49 15.34 26.63
N PRO A 186 -13.55 14.95 25.89
CA PRO A 186 -14.58 14.04 26.40
C PRO A 186 -14.03 12.75 26.99
N ALA A 187 -13.00 12.17 26.36
CA ALA A 187 -12.41 10.91 26.81
C ALA A 187 -11.58 11.07 28.10
N PHE A 188 -10.95 12.23 28.33
CA PHE A 188 -10.01 12.42 29.44
C PHE A 188 -10.61 13.19 30.62
N ASN A 189 -11.82 13.75 30.48
CA ASN A 189 -12.46 14.51 31.56
C ASN A 189 -12.73 13.66 32.81
N ILE A 190 -12.80 12.34 32.67
CA ILE A 190 -12.95 11.39 33.76
C ILE A 190 -11.81 11.50 34.80
N PHE A 191 -10.61 11.93 34.39
CA PHE A 191 -9.47 12.13 35.26
C PHE A 191 -9.57 13.43 36.11
N VAL A 192 -10.51 14.32 35.77
CA VAL A 192 -10.68 15.65 36.39
C VAL A 192 -12.04 15.76 37.07
N MET A 193 -12.72 14.62 37.36
CA MET A 193 -14.04 14.63 37.95
C MET A 193 -14.04 15.27 39.36
N ASN A 194 -15.07 16.09 39.65
CA ASN A 194 -15.29 16.78 40.89
C ASN A 194 -14.43 18.00 41.21
N GLY A 195 -13.92 18.72 40.23
CA GLY A 195 -13.20 19.99 40.45
C GLY A 195 -11.82 19.83 41.08
N THR A 196 -11.25 18.62 40.99
CA THR A 196 -9.85 18.36 41.36
C THR A 196 -8.91 18.96 40.34
N THR A 197 -7.69 19.30 40.74
CA THR A 197 -6.63 19.69 39.84
C THR A 197 -6.35 18.54 38.86
N PRO A 198 -6.19 18.81 37.54
CA PRO A 198 -5.83 17.78 36.59
C PRO A 198 -4.56 17.03 37.02
N PRO A 199 -4.53 15.70 36.89
CA PRO A 199 -3.31 14.94 37.16
C PRO A 199 -2.15 15.40 36.30
N PRO A 200 -0.89 15.20 36.72
CA PRO A 200 0.27 15.50 35.89
C PRO A 200 0.23 14.76 34.54
N CYS A 201 0.78 15.37 33.51
CA CYS A 201 1.11 14.71 32.26
C CYS A 201 2.54 15.01 31.85
N CYS A 202 3.14 14.16 31.02
CA CYS A 202 4.47 14.33 30.49
C CYS A 202 4.47 14.16 28.97
N ALA A 203 4.75 15.22 28.24
CA ALA A 203 4.99 15.14 26.81
C ALA A 203 6.49 14.95 26.56
N THR A 204 6.85 14.04 25.69
CA THR A 204 8.24 13.70 25.44
C THR A 204 8.45 13.17 24.01
N ASP A 205 9.69 13.18 23.54
CA ASP A 205 10.09 12.52 22.30
C ASP A 205 10.27 11.00 22.48
N TYR A 206 10.44 10.31 21.38
CA TYR A 206 10.60 8.85 21.37
C TYR A 206 11.88 8.40 22.11
N THR A 207 12.96 9.16 22.01
CA THR A 207 14.23 8.82 22.67
C THR A 207 14.08 8.82 24.18
N THR A 208 13.41 9.83 24.68
CA THR A 208 13.11 9.96 26.12
C THR A 208 12.08 8.91 26.56
N LEU A 209 11.06 8.60 25.73
CA LEU A 209 10.07 7.55 26.02
C LEU A 209 10.75 6.18 26.23
N ASN A 210 11.75 5.86 25.43
CA ASN A 210 12.52 4.62 25.58
C ASN A 210 13.27 4.51 26.93
N LEU A 211 13.54 5.65 27.57
CA LEU A 211 14.18 5.72 28.88
C LEU A 211 13.14 5.82 30.03
N LEU A 212 12.03 6.52 29.77
CA LEU A 212 10.99 6.85 30.75
C LEU A 212 9.65 6.31 30.27
N SER A 213 9.44 5.00 30.40
CA SER A 213 8.19 4.33 30.01
C SER A 213 6.99 4.77 30.89
N LEU A 214 5.78 4.41 30.45
CA LEU A 214 4.54 4.58 31.24
C LEU A 214 4.69 4.08 32.65
N GLU A 215 5.24 2.86 32.83
CA GLU A 215 5.42 2.22 34.12
C GLU A 215 6.45 2.98 34.99
N VAL A 216 7.56 3.42 34.39
CA VAL A 216 8.61 4.15 35.11
C VAL A 216 8.12 5.50 35.62
N LEU A 217 7.29 6.20 34.85
CA LEU A 217 6.73 7.50 35.24
C LEU A 217 5.43 7.39 36.05
N ASP A 218 4.92 6.17 36.25
CA ASP A 218 3.65 5.90 36.95
C ASP A 218 2.47 6.67 36.29
N CYS A 219 2.39 6.55 34.95
CA CYS A 219 1.29 7.09 34.13
C CYS A 219 0.40 5.94 33.65
N SER A 220 -0.92 6.18 33.59
CA SER A 220 -1.86 5.09 33.27
C SER A 220 -2.26 5.05 31.78
N HIS A 221 -2.13 6.16 31.07
CA HIS A 221 -2.55 6.26 29.67
C HIS A 221 -1.52 7.08 28.87
N TYR A 222 -1.60 6.96 27.57
CA TYR A 222 -0.84 7.82 26.67
C TYR A 222 -1.62 8.15 25.40
N THR A 223 -1.19 9.19 24.75
CA THR A 223 -1.60 9.56 23.39
C THR A 223 -0.37 9.98 22.59
N THR A 224 -0.48 9.96 21.29
CA THR A 224 0.57 10.43 20.38
C THR A 224 -0.03 11.39 19.36
N ILE A 225 0.69 12.46 19.11
CA ILE A 225 0.34 13.46 18.13
C ILE A 225 1.56 13.76 17.26
N TYR A 226 1.32 14.09 16.00
CA TYR A 226 2.38 14.51 15.08
C TYR A 226 2.14 15.93 14.58
N ASN A 227 3.11 16.51 13.84
CA ASN A 227 3.11 17.93 13.46
C ASN A 227 2.97 18.86 14.68
N ALA A 228 3.63 18.50 15.77
CA ALA A 228 3.50 19.19 17.05
C ALA A 228 3.82 20.68 16.99
N ASP A 229 4.74 21.08 16.12
CA ASP A 229 5.15 22.49 15.92
C ASP A 229 4.06 23.34 15.26
N SER A 230 3.11 22.74 14.57
CA SER A 230 2.03 23.41 13.86
C SER A 230 0.66 23.27 14.52
N LEU A 231 0.60 22.72 15.74
CA LEU A 231 -0.64 22.46 16.43
C LEU A 231 -1.41 23.77 16.73
N ASN A 232 -2.68 23.75 16.36
CA ASN A 232 -3.62 24.71 16.91
C ASN A 232 -3.86 24.35 18.39
N THR A 233 -3.21 25.10 19.28
CA THR A 233 -3.24 24.83 20.74
C THR A 233 -4.60 25.05 21.37
N ASN A 234 -5.61 25.51 20.63
CA ASN A 234 -6.91 25.88 21.21
C ASN A 234 -7.93 24.74 21.23
N ASN A 235 -7.75 23.66 20.47
CA ASN A 235 -8.71 22.57 20.41
C ASN A 235 -8.03 21.21 20.19
N ALA A 236 -7.94 20.40 21.22
CA ALA A 236 -7.34 19.08 21.15
C ALA A 236 -8.18 18.07 20.32
N LEU A 237 -9.45 18.37 20.01
CA LEU A 237 -10.26 17.53 19.12
C LEU A 237 -9.70 17.48 17.70
N ASP A 238 -9.05 18.56 17.27
CA ASP A 238 -8.53 18.72 15.91
C ASP A 238 -7.04 18.29 15.79
N TRP A 239 -6.46 17.75 16.85
CA TRP A 239 -5.07 17.33 16.80
C TRP A 239 -4.88 16.08 15.94
N PRO A 240 -3.76 15.99 15.20
CA PRO A 240 -3.43 14.82 14.40
C PRO A 240 -2.90 13.70 15.30
N TYR A 241 -3.78 12.78 15.67
CA TYR A 241 -3.44 11.62 16.49
C TYR A 241 -2.79 10.52 15.64
N GLY A 242 -1.63 10.04 16.06
CA GLY A 242 -0.86 9.01 15.38
C GLY A 242 0.63 9.14 15.62
N ILE A 243 1.40 8.19 15.10
CA ILE A 243 2.85 8.16 15.17
C ILE A 243 3.38 8.40 13.76
N HIS A 244 4.05 9.52 13.58
CA HIS A 244 4.71 9.88 12.33
C HIS A 244 6.13 9.30 12.33
N LEU A 245 6.41 8.41 11.39
CA LEU A 245 7.68 7.71 11.28
C LEU A 245 8.44 8.23 10.06
N SER A 246 9.72 8.46 10.20
CA SER A 246 10.63 8.75 9.09
C SER A 246 11.59 7.59 8.89
N TYR A 247 11.85 7.23 7.63
CA TYR A 247 12.78 6.16 7.30
C TYR A 247 13.90 6.67 6.38
N SER A 248 15.07 6.08 6.52
CA SER A 248 16.21 6.37 5.66
C SER A 248 16.95 5.08 5.35
N LEU A 249 17.12 4.81 4.08
CA LEU A 249 17.85 3.64 3.61
C LEU A 249 19.11 4.09 2.86
N PRO A 250 20.19 3.31 2.95
CA PRO A 250 21.37 3.57 2.14
C PRO A 250 21.04 3.46 0.65
N ASP A 251 21.87 4.07 -0.19
CA ASP A 251 21.76 3.99 -1.63
C ASP A 251 21.55 2.56 -2.10
N SER A 252 20.56 2.36 -2.97
CA SER A 252 20.16 1.05 -3.45
C SER A 252 20.30 0.94 -4.97
N ILE A 253 20.38 -0.29 -5.45
CA ILE A 253 20.33 -0.62 -6.88
C ILE A 253 18.93 -0.43 -7.48
N CYS A 254 17.94 -0.10 -6.64
CA CYS A 254 16.54 -0.10 -7.02
C CYS A 254 16.21 0.86 -8.18
N PRO A 255 16.72 2.08 -8.25
CA PRO A 255 16.43 2.97 -9.39
C PRO A 255 16.86 2.41 -10.75
N GLU A 256 17.97 1.67 -10.81
CA GLU A 256 18.42 1.01 -12.03
C GLU A 256 17.55 -0.20 -12.38
N CYS A 257 17.21 -1.00 -11.38
CA CYS A 257 16.31 -2.12 -11.50
C CYS A 257 14.94 -1.71 -12.06
N GLN A 258 14.29 -0.73 -11.46
CA GLN A 258 12.98 -0.23 -11.91
C GLN A 258 13.05 0.37 -13.32
N ARG A 259 14.11 1.11 -13.64
CA ARG A 259 14.32 1.68 -14.99
C ARG A 259 14.45 0.60 -16.07
N SER A 260 14.96 -0.57 -15.70
CA SER A 260 15.06 -1.74 -16.60
C SER A 260 13.80 -2.61 -16.66
N GLY A 261 12.72 -2.22 -15.98
CA GLY A 261 11.46 -2.96 -15.92
C GLY A 261 11.44 -4.10 -14.91
N GLY A 262 12.38 -4.11 -13.96
CA GLY A 262 12.41 -5.05 -12.84
C GLY A 262 11.72 -4.52 -11.60
N THR A 263 11.49 -5.41 -10.64
CA THR A 263 10.97 -5.12 -9.30
C THR A 263 12.09 -5.27 -8.28
N CYS A 264 12.18 -4.32 -7.35
CA CYS A 264 13.22 -4.36 -6.32
C CYS A 264 12.90 -5.37 -5.24
N GLY A 265 13.87 -6.20 -4.91
CA GLY A 265 13.76 -7.21 -3.87
C GLY A 265 15.11 -7.64 -3.34
N PHE A 266 15.14 -8.79 -2.70
CA PHE A 266 16.36 -9.37 -2.12
C PHE A 266 16.30 -10.91 -2.11
N SER A 267 17.46 -11.53 -1.97
CA SER A 267 17.55 -12.98 -1.74
C SER A 267 17.12 -13.30 -0.31
N THR A 268 16.12 -14.13 -0.14
CA THR A 268 15.62 -14.54 1.18
C THR A 268 16.66 -15.29 2.02
N ASP A 269 17.63 -15.95 1.36
CA ASP A 269 18.67 -16.74 2.02
C ASP A 269 19.87 -15.87 2.47
N THR A 270 20.22 -14.85 1.69
CA THR A 270 21.45 -14.06 1.92
C THR A 270 21.18 -12.60 2.25
N GLU A 271 19.91 -12.16 2.17
CA GLU A 271 19.45 -10.77 2.36
C GLU A 271 20.16 -9.75 1.45
N ARG A 272 20.76 -10.23 0.35
CA ARG A 272 21.40 -9.35 -0.63
C ARG A 272 20.37 -8.75 -1.57
N PRO A 273 20.44 -7.44 -1.84
CA PRO A 273 19.57 -6.79 -2.81
C PRO A 273 19.63 -7.47 -4.18
N LEU A 274 18.48 -7.65 -4.80
CA LEU A 274 18.29 -8.23 -6.12
C LEU A 274 17.29 -7.40 -6.92
N CYS A 275 17.48 -7.42 -8.23
CA CYS A 275 16.49 -6.99 -9.20
C CYS A 275 15.73 -8.23 -9.68
N LEU A 276 14.45 -8.30 -9.35
CA LEU A 276 13.54 -9.37 -9.75
C LEU A 276 13.02 -9.08 -11.14
N CYS A 277 13.36 -9.95 -12.10
CA CYS A 277 13.04 -9.73 -13.49
C CYS A 277 11.92 -10.64 -13.99
N ASN A 278 11.05 -10.12 -14.86
CA ASN A 278 10.04 -10.93 -15.53
C ASN A 278 10.69 -12.10 -16.27
N GLY A 279 10.21 -13.32 -16.05
CA GLY A 279 10.79 -14.54 -16.63
C GLY A 279 11.72 -15.32 -15.69
N GLY A 280 11.82 -14.92 -14.40
CA GLY A 280 12.44 -15.71 -13.33
C GLY A 280 13.98 -15.64 -13.26
N MET A 281 14.63 -14.82 -14.06
CA MET A 281 16.09 -14.59 -13.95
C MET A 281 16.37 -13.31 -13.17
N ASN A 282 16.62 -13.46 -11.87
CA ASN A 282 16.98 -12.33 -11.02
C ASN A 282 18.41 -11.85 -11.30
N SER A 283 18.62 -10.55 -11.18
CA SER A 283 19.90 -9.89 -11.41
C SER A 283 20.35 -9.12 -10.18
N THR A 284 21.65 -8.85 -10.07
CA THR A 284 22.20 -8.01 -9.00
C THR A 284 22.14 -6.52 -9.31
N ARG A 285 21.67 -6.12 -10.51
CA ARG A 285 21.66 -4.71 -10.92
C ARG A 285 20.41 -4.32 -11.71
N ASP A 286 20.21 -4.95 -12.89
CA ASP A 286 19.15 -4.59 -13.84
C ASP A 286 18.67 -5.82 -14.62
N CYS A 287 17.57 -5.67 -15.37
CA CYS A 287 16.94 -6.74 -16.15
C CYS A 287 17.36 -6.77 -17.63
N VAL A 288 18.34 -5.98 -18.05
CA VAL A 288 18.70 -5.82 -19.49
C VAL A 288 19.19 -7.12 -20.11
N LEU A 289 19.95 -7.92 -19.38
CA LEU A 289 20.47 -9.20 -19.86
C LEU A 289 19.42 -10.32 -19.86
N ALA A 290 18.41 -10.24 -18.99
CA ALA A 290 17.32 -11.22 -18.94
C ALA A 290 16.35 -11.11 -20.12
N GLY A 291 16.19 -9.90 -20.67
CA GLY A 291 15.26 -9.62 -21.78
C GLY A 291 15.77 -10.03 -23.16
N SER A 292 17.08 -10.13 -23.38
CA SER A 292 17.64 -10.43 -24.69
C SER A 292 17.37 -11.86 -25.18
N SER A 293 17.21 -12.83 -24.28
CA SER A 293 16.86 -14.21 -24.64
C SER A 293 15.35 -14.43 -24.83
N SER A 294 14.50 -13.76 -24.06
CA SER A 294 13.04 -13.90 -24.18
C SER A 294 12.47 -13.11 -25.36
N ALA A 295 13.01 -11.93 -25.67
CA ALA A 295 12.59 -11.15 -26.83
C ALA A 295 12.93 -11.86 -28.15
N ALA A 296 14.10 -12.49 -28.25
CA ALA A 296 14.49 -13.26 -29.41
C ALA A 296 13.60 -14.50 -29.64
N ASN A 297 13.17 -15.16 -28.57
CA ASN A 297 12.26 -16.31 -28.65
C ASN A 297 10.80 -15.87 -28.95
N SER A 298 10.35 -14.73 -28.43
CA SER A 298 9.04 -14.17 -28.73
C SER A 298 8.93 -13.70 -30.18
N ILE A 299 9.98 -13.08 -30.73
CA ILE A 299 10.02 -12.67 -32.12
C ILE A 299 10.06 -13.89 -33.07
N LYS A 300 10.78 -14.96 -32.71
CA LYS A 300 10.78 -16.21 -33.45
C LYS A 300 9.41 -16.90 -33.43
N ALA A 301 8.74 -16.94 -32.26
CA ALA A 301 7.41 -17.52 -32.16
C ALA A 301 6.36 -16.72 -32.94
N ALA A 302 6.41 -15.39 -32.88
CA ALA A 302 5.51 -14.52 -33.63
C ALA A 302 5.73 -14.65 -35.15
N ASN A 303 6.98 -14.74 -35.61
CA ASN A 303 7.30 -14.93 -37.03
C ASN A 303 6.85 -16.30 -37.55
N VAL A 304 6.97 -17.38 -36.75
CA VAL A 304 6.47 -18.71 -37.13
C VAL A 304 4.95 -18.73 -37.21
N GLN A 305 4.24 -18.07 -36.29
CA GLN A 305 2.78 -17.97 -36.35
C GLN A 305 2.31 -17.13 -37.55
N LEU A 306 2.96 -16.00 -37.85
CA LEU A 306 2.65 -15.21 -39.01
C LEU A 306 2.90 -15.99 -40.32
N LEU A 307 4.01 -16.72 -40.42
CA LEU A 307 4.33 -17.53 -41.59
C LEU A 307 3.31 -18.65 -41.80
N SER A 308 2.86 -19.32 -40.72
CA SER A 308 1.81 -20.35 -40.81
C SER A 308 0.46 -19.77 -41.24
N LEU A 309 0.13 -18.56 -40.82
CA LEU A 309 -1.10 -17.87 -41.20
C LEU A 309 -1.06 -17.48 -42.69
N PHE A 310 0.08 -16.98 -43.19
CA PHE A 310 0.28 -16.67 -44.60
C PHE A 310 0.18 -17.92 -45.49
N LEU A 311 0.74 -19.05 -45.06
CA LEU A 311 0.64 -20.32 -45.79
C LEU A 311 -0.79 -20.86 -45.83
N MET A 312 -1.55 -20.73 -44.75
CA MET A 312 -2.95 -21.09 -44.72
C MET A 312 -3.81 -20.24 -45.66
N ILE A 313 -3.59 -18.92 -45.66
CA ILE A 313 -4.31 -17.99 -46.55
C ILE A 313 -3.96 -18.25 -48.02
N ALA A 314 -2.68 -18.48 -48.33
CA ALA A 314 -2.23 -18.83 -49.69
C ALA A 314 -2.81 -20.16 -50.16
N GLY A 315 -2.88 -21.19 -49.27
CA GLY A 315 -3.51 -22.48 -49.56
C GLY A 315 -5.00 -22.38 -49.87
N ILE A 316 -5.74 -21.58 -49.13
CA ILE A 316 -7.18 -21.35 -49.39
C ILE A 316 -7.41 -20.61 -50.73
N SER A 317 -6.52 -19.68 -51.06
CA SER A 317 -6.58 -18.96 -52.34
C SER A 317 -6.33 -19.87 -53.54
N SER A 318 -5.38 -20.81 -53.40
CA SER A 318 -5.05 -21.79 -54.45
C SER A 318 -6.17 -22.79 -54.71
N LEU A 319 -6.87 -23.24 -53.64
CA LEU A 319 -8.01 -24.14 -53.76
C LEU A 319 -9.18 -23.47 -54.48
N ARG A 320 -9.45 -22.18 -54.27
CA ARG A 320 -10.51 -21.44 -54.96
C ARG A 320 -10.23 -21.19 -56.46
N VAL A 321 -8.98 -21.10 -56.86
CA VAL A 321 -8.57 -20.98 -58.23
C VAL A 321 -8.80 -22.31 -58.98
N MET A 322 -8.54 -23.44 -58.33
CA MET A 322 -8.82 -24.77 -58.92
C MET A 322 -10.33 -25.06 -59.06
N ASP A 323 -11.18 -24.61 -58.15
CA ASP A 323 -12.64 -24.77 -58.25
C ASP A 323 -13.25 -23.90 -59.40
N CYS A 324 -12.66 -22.76 -59.72
CA CYS A 324 -13.04 -21.95 -60.89
C CYS A 324 -12.72 -22.60 -62.22
N PHE A 325 -11.66 -23.41 -62.31
CA PHE A 325 -11.28 -24.11 -63.56
C PHE A 325 -12.06 -25.43 -63.78
N SER A 326 -12.61 -26.03 -62.70
CA SER A 326 -13.36 -27.29 -62.81
C SER A 326 -14.84 -27.10 -63.25
N ASN A 327 -15.36 -25.87 -63.23
CA ASN A 327 -16.71 -25.56 -63.66
C ASN A 327 -16.82 -24.94 -65.08
N SER A 328 -15.76 -25.05 -65.92
CA SER A 328 -15.71 -24.51 -67.27
C SER A 328 -15.46 -25.57 -68.33
N VAL A 329 -15.85 -26.83 -68.07
CA VAL A 329 -15.89 -27.89 -69.11
C VAL A 329 -17.30 -28.47 -69.21
#